data_98e35474889e70764ad56463ebc6a7c4
#
_entry.id   98e35474889e70764ad56463ebc6a7c4
#
_cell.length_a   1.000
_cell.length_b   1.000
_cell.length_c   1.000
_cell.angle_alpha   90.00
_cell.angle_beta   90.00
_cell.angle_gamma   90.00
#
_symmetry.space_group_name_H-M   'P 1'
#
loop_
_entity.id
_entity.type
_entity.pdbx_description
1 polymer ?
#
loop_
_entity_poly.entity_id
_entity_poly.type
_entity_poly.pdbx_seq_one_letter_code
_entity_poly.pdbx_strand_id
1 'polypeptide(L)'
;MKIRLILIALIFFTNFTLSQDEDFGNSGQKILRMGGAGGFTPYVLFWNVKEINNALQTQAGPTLKNQPIFLYGGEGYGYIMVIENLRIGGLGVGGRTKSSSILGSTRMDLEANVAFGGLTINYAIPLSQRIDFTVGSMVGWGGIDLKLRRDNWGVKNWDVLLNQWGSSGLVQVNNFSYSVNSTFFVFQPNVKIEYAILRWLSLRIGVGYLGMVGGDWKLDDQFELIGVSKKLNASGITIDSGIFIGTFMF
;
A
#
# COMPACT_ATOMS: atom_id res chain seq x y z
N MET A 1 -20.55 -17.01 3.50
CA MET A 1 -20.42 -15.86 2.60
C MET A 1 -19.05 -15.75 1.87
N LYS A 2 -18.01 -16.45 2.34
CA LYS A 2 -16.63 -16.38 1.77
C LYS A 2 -16.44 -17.17 0.46
N ILE A 3 -17.18 -18.21 0.21
CA ILE A 3 -17.04 -19.07 -1.01
C ILE A 3 -17.64 -18.39 -2.27
N ARG A 4 -18.65 -17.54 -2.12
CA ARG A 4 -19.31 -16.87 -3.26
C ARG A 4 -18.43 -15.80 -3.93
N LEU A 5 -17.51 -15.17 -3.19
CA LEU A 5 -16.60 -14.15 -3.76
C LEU A 5 -15.50 -14.79 -4.63
N ILE A 6 -15.01 -15.96 -4.25
CA ILE A 6 -13.99 -16.70 -5.03
C ILE A 6 -14.59 -17.23 -6.34
N LEU A 7 -15.86 -17.66 -6.31
CA LEU A 7 -16.56 -18.09 -7.52
C LEU A 7 -16.81 -16.96 -8.52
N ILE A 8 -17.11 -15.75 -8.04
CA ILE A 8 -17.30 -14.57 -8.91
C ILE A 8 -15.99 -14.16 -9.57
N ALA A 9 -14.86 -14.21 -8.85
CA ALA A 9 -13.55 -13.95 -9.44
C ALA A 9 -13.15 -14.99 -10.49
N LEU A 10 -13.47 -16.27 -10.27
CA LEU A 10 -13.22 -17.34 -11.24
C LEU A 10 -14.12 -17.21 -12.49
N ILE A 11 -15.37 -16.81 -12.34
CA ILE A 11 -16.30 -16.60 -13.46
C ILE A 11 -15.89 -15.43 -14.34
N PHE A 12 -15.31 -14.37 -13.76
CA PHE A 12 -14.73 -13.28 -14.56
C PHE A 12 -13.51 -13.73 -15.38
N PHE A 13 -12.67 -14.62 -14.85
CA PHE A 13 -11.52 -15.16 -15.60
C PHE A 13 -11.92 -16.12 -16.73
N THR A 14 -12.97 -16.94 -16.55
CA THR A 14 -13.39 -17.92 -17.56
C THR A 14 -14.11 -17.30 -18.76
N ASN A 15 -14.77 -16.15 -18.60
CA ASN A 15 -15.41 -15.46 -19.71
C ASN A 15 -14.43 -14.69 -20.62
N PHE A 16 -13.20 -14.43 -20.14
CA PHE A 16 -12.18 -13.74 -20.94
C PHE A 16 -11.47 -14.69 -21.94
N THR A 17 -11.52 -16.00 -21.70
CA THR A 17 -10.84 -17.00 -22.56
C THR A 17 -11.72 -17.51 -23.70
N LEU A 18 -13.02 -17.24 -23.72
CA LEU A 18 -13.97 -17.74 -24.73
C LEU A 18 -14.31 -16.76 -25.85
N SER A 19 -13.68 -15.58 -25.88
CA SER A 19 -13.93 -14.57 -26.93
C SER A 19 -12.81 -14.47 -27.96
N GLN A 20 -12.08 -15.56 -28.23
CA GLN A 20 -10.95 -15.53 -29.16
C GLN A 20 -11.26 -16.05 -30.59
N ASP A 21 -12.49 -16.47 -30.89
CA ASP A 21 -12.86 -16.90 -32.22
C ASP A 21 -14.11 -16.19 -32.72
N GLU A 22 -13.98 -14.93 -33.12
CA GLU A 22 -14.84 -14.34 -34.16
C GLU A 22 -14.00 -13.46 -35.08
N ASP A 23 -13.80 -14.02 -36.27
CA ASP A 23 -13.17 -13.43 -37.43
C ASP A 23 -13.99 -12.23 -37.93
N PHE A 24 -13.75 -11.04 -37.36
CA PHE A 24 -14.21 -9.80 -37.96
C PHE A 24 -13.12 -9.25 -38.88
N GLY A 25 -13.28 -9.55 -40.17
CA GLY A 25 -12.50 -8.97 -41.24
C GLY A 25 -12.46 -7.46 -41.18
N ASN A 26 -11.51 -6.96 -40.45
CA ASN A 26 -10.98 -5.62 -40.61
C ASN A 26 -9.50 -5.71 -40.26
N SER A 27 -8.64 -5.34 -41.21
CA SER A 27 -7.18 -5.39 -41.13
C SER A 27 -6.61 -4.44 -40.06
N GLY A 28 -7.00 -4.66 -38.81
CA GLY A 28 -6.40 -4.06 -37.62
C GLY A 28 -5.12 -4.82 -37.32
N GLN A 29 -3.99 -4.24 -37.61
CA GLN A 29 -2.69 -4.78 -37.24
C GLN A 29 -2.69 -5.03 -35.72
N LYS A 30 -2.64 -6.32 -35.30
CA LYS A 30 -2.62 -6.71 -33.90
C LYS A 30 -1.38 -6.13 -33.24
N ILE A 31 -1.54 -5.23 -32.30
CA ILE A 31 -0.42 -4.59 -31.62
C ILE A 31 0.05 -5.53 -30.52
N LEU A 32 1.14 -6.23 -30.79
CA LEU A 32 1.82 -7.06 -29.80
C LEU A 32 2.79 -6.21 -28.99
N ARG A 33 2.63 -6.24 -27.67
CA ARG A 33 3.53 -5.55 -26.76
C ARG A 33 4.63 -6.46 -26.26
N MET A 34 5.86 -5.97 -26.31
CA MET A 34 7.05 -6.66 -25.79
C MET A 34 7.93 -5.67 -25.05
N GLY A 35 8.79 -6.21 -24.16
CA GLY A 35 9.73 -5.40 -23.39
C GLY A 35 9.47 -5.43 -21.90
N GLY A 36 9.97 -4.45 -21.21
CA GLY A 36 9.82 -4.30 -19.77
C GLY A 36 10.26 -2.93 -19.33
N ALA A 37 9.78 -2.51 -18.17
CA ALA A 37 10.09 -1.21 -17.61
C ALA A 37 10.12 -1.25 -16.09
N GLY A 38 10.88 -0.33 -15.50
CA GLY A 38 10.89 -0.05 -14.09
C GLY A 38 10.79 1.45 -13.85
N GLY A 39 10.19 1.83 -12.75
CA GLY A 39 9.97 3.24 -12.50
C GLY A 39 9.64 3.59 -11.06
N PHE A 40 9.68 4.89 -10.80
CA PHE A 40 9.24 5.48 -9.56
C PHE A 40 7.73 5.69 -9.59
N THR A 41 7.06 5.24 -8.53
CA THR A 41 5.59 5.23 -8.48
C THR A 41 5.12 5.80 -7.14
N PRO A 42 4.78 7.08 -7.05
CA PRO A 42 4.07 7.65 -5.93
C PRO A 42 2.61 7.18 -5.90
N TYR A 43 2.12 6.94 -4.68
CA TYR A 43 0.76 6.52 -4.38
C TYR A 43 0.10 7.51 -3.43
N VAL A 44 -1.20 7.67 -3.59
CA VAL A 44 -2.09 8.35 -2.66
C VAL A 44 -3.08 7.31 -2.15
N LEU A 45 -3.01 6.98 -0.86
CA LEU A 45 -3.90 6.02 -0.21
C LEU A 45 -4.97 6.74 0.60
N PHE A 46 -6.23 6.53 0.26
CA PHE A 46 -7.40 6.98 1.01
C PHE A 46 -7.84 5.88 1.95
N TRP A 47 -7.25 5.82 3.13
CA TRP A 47 -7.54 4.79 4.11
C TRP A 47 -8.57 5.25 5.14
N ASN A 48 -9.27 4.29 5.76
CA ASN A 48 -10.24 4.59 6.79
C ASN A 48 -9.59 4.65 8.17
N VAL A 49 -9.31 5.85 8.66
CA VAL A 49 -8.70 6.10 9.98
C VAL A 49 -9.70 6.03 11.14
N LYS A 50 -10.99 5.78 10.87
CA LYS A 50 -12.04 5.86 11.87
C LYS A 50 -11.82 4.91 13.04
N GLU A 51 -11.44 3.67 12.77
CA GLU A 51 -11.22 2.66 13.82
C GLU A 51 -10.02 3.03 14.72
N ILE A 52 -8.94 3.54 14.13
CA ILE A 52 -7.78 4.04 14.90
C ILE A 52 -8.21 5.22 15.76
N ASN A 53 -8.90 6.19 15.18
CA ASN A 53 -9.32 7.39 15.89
C ASN A 53 -10.30 7.08 17.02
N ASN A 54 -11.23 6.14 16.84
CA ASN A 54 -12.14 5.71 17.89
C ASN A 54 -11.38 5.12 19.09
N ALA A 55 -10.37 4.29 18.84
CA ALA A 55 -9.55 3.72 19.90
C ALA A 55 -8.72 4.79 20.64
N LEU A 56 -8.23 5.81 19.94
CA LEU A 56 -7.40 6.87 20.50
C LEU A 56 -8.21 7.94 21.25
N GLN A 57 -9.40 8.29 20.77
CA GLN A 57 -10.26 9.29 21.40
C GLN A 57 -10.69 8.90 22.82
N THR A 58 -10.90 7.60 23.09
CA THR A 58 -11.22 7.10 24.45
C THR A 58 -10.11 7.38 25.45
N GLN A 59 -8.88 7.62 24.99
CA GLN A 59 -7.68 7.87 25.81
C GLN A 59 -7.20 9.32 25.74
N ALA A 60 -8.00 10.26 25.20
CA ALA A 60 -7.61 11.66 24.96
C ALA A 60 -6.33 11.79 24.11
N GLY A 61 -6.01 10.78 23.30
CA GLY A 61 -4.85 10.77 22.41
C GLY A 61 -5.03 11.63 21.15
N PRO A 62 -3.94 11.91 20.43
CA PRO A 62 -4.00 12.60 19.16
C PRO A 62 -4.72 11.74 18.12
N THR A 63 -5.59 12.34 17.31
CA THR A 63 -6.29 11.66 16.24
C THR A 63 -5.59 11.87 14.90
N LEU A 64 -5.58 10.86 14.05
CA LEU A 64 -5.14 11.01 12.67
C LEU A 64 -6.18 11.81 11.88
N LYS A 65 -5.70 12.78 11.11
CA LYS A 65 -6.58 13.51 10.20
C LYS A 65 -7.08 12.55 9.12
N ASN A 66 -8.35 12.68 8.75
CA ASN A 66 -8.92 11.93 7.62
C ASN A 66 -8.40 12.52 6.29
N GLN A 67 -7.11 12.40 6.09
CA GLN A 67 -6.37 12.86 4.91
C GLN A 67 -5.70 11.64 4.25
N PRO A 68 -5.53 11.66 2.93
CA PRO A 68 -4.81 10.60 2.24
C PRO A 68 -3.35 10.54 2.70
N ILE A 69 -2.78 9.33 2.70
CA ILE A 69 -1.36 9.10 2.93
C ILE A 69 -0.64 9.09 1.59
N PHE A 70 0.46 9.81 1.51
CA PHE A 70 1.39 9.72 0.39
C PHE A 70 2.39 8.61 0.65
N LEU A 71 2.42 7.63 -0.27
CA LEU A 71 3.38 6.53 -0.27
C LEU A 71 4.30 6.69 -1.47
N TYR A 72 5.55 6.29 -1.31
CA TYR A 72 6.56 6.39 -2.34
C TYR A 72 7.22 5.03 -2.51
N GLY A 73 7.55 4.69 -3.74
CA GLY A 73 8.24 3.45 -4.04
C GLY A 73 8.49 3.25 -5.51
N GLY A 74 8.58 2.00 -5.91
CA GLY A 74 8.85 1.63 -7.29
C GLY A 74 8.03 0.44 -7.74
N GLU A 75 7.82 0.36 -9.03
CA GLU A 75 7.21 -0.77 -9.71
C GLU A 75 8.07 -1.12 -10.93
N GLY A 76 8.18 -2.41 -11.20
CA GLY A 76 8.80 -2.90 -12.42
C GLY A 76 8.01 -4.05 -12.99
N TYR A 77 8.01 -4.20 -14.31
CA TYR A 77 7.32 -5.28 -15.01
C TYR A 77 8.05 -5.70 -16.28
N GLY A 78 7.75 -6.92 -16.72
CA GLY A 78 8.13 -7.45 -18.02
C GLY A 78 6.97 -8.13 -18.70
N TYR A 79 6.93 -8.10 -20.02
CA TYR A 79 5.95 -8.87 -20.80
C TYR A 79 6.35 -10.34 -20.88
N ILE A 80 5.38 -11.22 -20.72
CA ILE A 80 5.60 -12.65 -20.88
C ILE A 80 5.31 -13.02 -22.34
N MET A 81 6.28 -13.69 -22.98
CA MET A 81 6.13 -14.07 -24.38
C MET A 81 5.09 -15.19 -24.64
N VAL A 82 4.75 -15.98 -23.62
CA VAL A 82 3.82 -17.11 -23.74
C VAL A 82 2.36 -16.65 -23.83
N ILE A 83 2.04 -15.54 -23.19
CA ILE A 83 0.69 -14.95 -23.20
C ILE A 83 0.81 -13.52 -23.68
N GLU A 84 0.16 -13.23 -24.80
CA GLU A 84 0.20 -11.89 -25.38
C GLU A 84 -0.27 -10.82 -24.41
N ASN A 85 0.45 -9.70 -24.37
CA ASN A 85 0.11 -8.53 -23.57
C ASN A 85 0.00 -8.76 -22.05
N LEU A 86 0.41 -9.92 -21.55
CA LEU A 86 0.47 -10.18 -20.12
C LEU A 86 1.78 -9.65 -19.55
N ARG A 87 1.67 -8.85 -18.48
CA ARG A 87 2.78 -8.29 -17.71
C ARG A 87 2.86 -8.97 -16.36
N ILE A 88 4.05 -9.41 -15.97
CA ILE A 88 4.35 -9.81 -14.59
C ILE A 88 5.42 -8.87 -14.06
N GLY A 89 5.30 -8.51 -12.80
CA GLY A 89 6.21 -7.57 -12.19
C GLY A 89 6.19 -7.60 -10.68
N GLY A 90 6.73 -6.54 -10.10
CA GLY A 90 6.74 -6.31 -8.67
C GLY A 90 6.53 -4.85 -8.34
N LEU A 91 5.91 -4.62 -7.20
CA LEU A 91 5.62 -3.30 -6.63
C LEU A 91 6.06 -3.28 -5.18
N GLY A 92 6.62 -2.15 -4.73
CA GLY A 92 6.86 -1.88 -3.32
C GLY A 92 6.76 -0.40 -3.02
N VAL A 93 5.90 -0.04 -2.05
CA VAL A 93 5.67 1.35 -1.64
C VAL A 93 5.52 1.46 -0.14
N GLY A 94 5.89 2.63 0.42
CA GLY A 94 5.72 2.92 1.82
C GLY A 94 5.64 4.42 2.08
N GLY A 95 4.99 4.76 3.19
CA GLY A 95 4.84 6.14 3.61
C GLY A 95 4.35 6.26 5.04
N ARG A 96 4.26 7.49 5.54
CA ARG A 96 3.91 7.76 6.93
C ARG A 96 3.01 8.97 7.07
N THR A 97 2.22 8.95 8.13
CA THR A 97 1.48 10.12 8.59
C THR A 97 1.71 10.32 10.09
N LYS A 98 1.64 11.56 10.55
CA LYS A 98 1.89 11.92 11.95
C LYS A 98 0.78 12.80 12.48
N SER A 99 0.49 12.63 13.76
CA SER A 99 -0.38 13.52 14.52
C SER A 99 0.20 13.75 15.91
N SER A 100 0.00 14.93 16.46
CA SER A 100 0.44 15.24 17.82
C SER A 100 -0.61 16.08 18.54
N SER A 101 -0.69 15.90 19.85
CA SER A 101 -1.47 16.74 20.75
C SER A 101 -0.68 17.07 22.01
N ILE A 102 -1.03 18.20 22.64
CA ILE A 102 -0.44 18.63 23.89
C ILE A 102 -1.58 18.79 24.89
N LEU A 103 -1.46 18.13 26.02
CA LEU A 103 -2.39 18.23 27.14
C LEU A 103 -1.61 18.64 28.39
N GLY A 104 -1.75 19.91 28.80
CA GLY A 104 -0.92 20.47 29.86
C GLY A 104 0.57 20.47 29.52
N SER A 105 1.38 19.82 30.34
CA SER A 105 2.83 19.63 30.12
C SER A 105 3.17 18.34 29.35
N THR A 106 2.16 17.55 28.93
CA THR A 106 2.38 16.28 28.27
C THR A 106 2.13 16.40 26.78
N ARG A 107 3.12 15.98 25.98
CA ARG A 107 3.00 15.82 24.53
C ARG A 107 2.74 14.36 24.20
N MET A 108 1.78 14.14 23.34
CA MET A 108 1.46 12.83 22.77
C MET A 108 1.64 12.88 21.27
N ASP A 109 2.47 12.00 20.73
CA ASP A 109 2.74 11.87 19.30
C ASP A 109 2.28 10.48 18.84
N LEU A 110 1.60 10.48 17.69
CA LEU A 110 1.21 9.30 16.96
C LEU A 110 1.85 9.36 15.57
N GLU A 111 2.59 8.33 15.20
CA GLU A 111 3.08 8.14 13.85
C GLU A 111 2.51 6.81 13.32
N ALA A 112 1.91 6.84 12.15
CA ALA A 112 1.44 5.65 11.46
C ALA A 112 2.22 5.49 10.17
N ASN A 113 2.95 4.38 10.06
CA ASN A 113 3.67 3.96 8.87
C ASN A 113 2.86 2.87 8.17
N VAL A 114 2.71 2.98 6.86
CA VAL A 114 2.05 1.97 6.02
C VAL A 114 3.00 1.61 4.90
N ALA A 115 3.25 0.32 4.70
CA ALA A 115 4.04 -0.17 3.58
C ALA A 115 3.41 -1.44 3.03
N PHE A 116 3.49 -1.63 1.73
CA PHE A 116 3.06 -2.86 1.09
C PHE A 116 3.82 -3.11 -0.21
N GLY A 117 3.85 -4.36 -0.62
CA GLY A 117 4.48 -4.77 -1.87
C GLY A 117 4.18 -6.21 -2.20
N GLY A 118 4.45 -6.57 -3.44
CA GLY A 118 4.18 -7.91 -3.92
C GLY A 118 4.36 -8.07 -5.41
N LEU A 119 3.92 -9.20 -5.91
CA LEU A 119 3.89 -9.52 -7.33
C LEU A 119 2.70 -8.84 -8.01
N THR A 120 2.92 -8.28 -9.17
CA THR A 120 1.88 -7.69 -10.02
C THR A 120 1.63 -8.56 -11.23
N ILE A 121 0.37 -8.76 -11.57
CA ILE A 121 -0.09 -9.44 -12.78
C ILE A 121 -1.07 -8.50 -13.45
N ASN A 122 -0.72 -8.01 -14.64
CA ASN A 122 -1.50 -7.02 -15.37
C ASN A 122 -1.67 -7.46 -16.82
N TYR A 123 -2.86 -7.29 -17.36
CA TYR A 123 -3.13 -7.48 -18.79
C TYR A 123 -3.20 -6.12 -19.47
N ALA A 124 -2.37 -5.91 -20.49
CA ALA A 124 -2.32 -4.67 -21.26
C ALA A 124 -3.23 -4.76 -22.48
N ILE A 125 -4.15 -3.81 -22.61
CA ILE A 125 -5.03 -3.64 -23.75
C ILE A 125 -4.51 -2.44 -24.55
N PRO A 126 -3.84 -2.65 -25.70
CA PRO A 126 -3.34 -1.55 -26.51
C PRO A 126 -4.50 -0.76 -27.11
N LEU A 127 -4.66 0.50 -26.68
CA LEU A 127 -5.65 1.43 -27.26
C LEU A 127 -5.09 2.11 -28.51
N SER A 128 -3.77 2.30 -28.56
CA SER A 128 -3.05 2.84 -29.70
C SER A 128 -1.59 2.35 -29.65
N GLN A 129 -0.79 2.75 -30.63
CA GLN A 129 0.66 2.44 -30.61
C GLN A 129 1.36 2.92 -29.32
N ARG A 130 0.90 4.02 -28.71
CA ARG A 130 1.54 4.65 -27.55
C ARG A 130 0.73 4.59 -26.27
N ILE A 131 -0.51 4.13 -26.30
CA ILE A 131 -1.41 4.12 -25.14
C ILE A 131 -1.83 2.70 -24.84
N ASP A 132 -1.58 2.28 -23.62
CA ASP A 132 -2.05 1.01 -23.08
C ASP A 132 -3.03 1.27 -21.92
N PHE A 133 -4.16 0.60 -21.95
CA PHE A 133 -5.02 0.42 -20.80
C PHE A 133 -4.66 -0.90 -20.13
N THR A 134 -4.41 -0.91 -18.83
CA THR A 134 -4.04 -2.13 -18.10
C THR A 134 -5.04 -2.43 -17.01
N VAL A 135 -5.39 -3.70 -16.91
CA VAL A 135 -6.22 -4.24 -15.84
C VAL A 135 -5.44 -5.35 -15.14
N GLY A 136 -5.41 -5.32 -13.83
CA GLY A 136 -4.66 -6.34 -13.11
C GLY A 136 -4.81 -6.28 -11.60
N SER A 137 -3.90 -6.94 -10.93
CA SER A 137 -3.86 -6.96 -9.48
C SER A 137 -2.42 -7.13 -8.98
N MET A 138 -2.16 -6.60 -7.79
CA MET A 138 -1.00 -6.94 -6.99
C MET A 138 -1.44 -7.87 -5.86
N VAL A 139 -0.61 -8.85 -5.55
CA VAL A 139 -0.78 -9.79 -4.42
C VAL A 139 0.54 -9.88 -3.68
N GLY A 140 0.51 -9.76 -2.36
CA GLY A 140 1.72 -9.78 -1.55
C GLY A 140 1.48 -9.54 -0.07
N TRP A 141 2.37 -8.80 0.54
CA TRP A 141 2.32 -8.49 1.96
C TRP A 141 2.46 -7.00 2.19
N GLY A 142 1.90 -6.56 3.31
CA GLY A 142 2.03 -5.19 3.78
C GLY A 142 1.96 -5.12 5.28
N GLY A 143 2.33 -3.99 5.84
CA GLY A 143 2.33 -3.77 7.28
C GLY A 143 1.86 -2.38 7.66
N ILE A 144 1.41 -2.31 8.89
CA ILE A 144 1.13 -1.06 9.60
C ILE A 144 1.98 -1.06 10.86
N ASP A 145 2.69 0.03 11.09
CA ASP A 145 3.43 0.28 12.32
C ASP A 145 2.94 1.60 12.93
N LEU A 146 2.38 1.51 14.13
CA LEU A 146 1.87 2.63 14.91
C LEU A 146 2.85 2.92 16.04
N LYS A 147 3.53 4.06 15.99
CA LYS A 147 4.39 4.52 17.07
C LYS A 147 3.62 5.48 17.96
N LEU A 148 3.39 5.05 19.19
CA LEU A 148 2.71 5.78 20.25
C LEU A 148 3.76 6.33 21.22
N ARG A 149 3.91 7.64 21.25
CA ARG A 149 4.86 8.30 22.16
C ARG A 149 4.13 9.25 23.06
N ARG A 150 4.45 9.17 24.34
CA ARG A 150 4.03 10.14 25.34
C ARG A 150 5.27 10.66 26.05
N ASP A 151 5.36 11.98 26.19
CA ASP A 151 6.52 12.64 26.75
C ASP A 151 6.14 13.93 27.46
N ASN A 152 6.79 14.21 28.57
CA ASN A 152 6.71 15.51 29.19
C ASN A 152 7.50 16.53 28.36
N TRP A 153 6.81 17.61 27.96
CA TRP A 153 7.44 18.68 27.19
C TRP A 153 8.52 19.37 28.02
N GLY A 154 9.72 19.48 27.48
CA GLY A 154 10.84 20.19 28.12
C GLY A 154 12.21 19.70 27.67
N VAL A 155 13.21 20.41 28.11
CA VAL A 155 14.62 20.06 27.89
C VAL A 155 14.93 18.76 28.65
N LYS A 156 15.56 17.81 27.98
CA LYS A 156 16.00 16.53 28.59
C LYS A 156 17.48 16.67 28.97
N ASN A 157 17.81 16.26 30.20
CA ASN A 157 19.20 16.11 30.62
C ASN A 157 19.65 14.67 30.31
N TRP A 158 20.82 14.55 29.71
CA TRP A 158 21.41 13.27 29.35
C TRP A 158 21.58 12.32 30.55
N ASP A 159 22.12 12.85 31.66
CA ASP A 159 22.36 12.04 32.84
C ASP A 159 21.08 11.56 33.51
N VAL A 160 20.03 12.41 33.50
CA VAL A 160 18.70 12.02 33.99
C VAL A 160 18.09 10.90 33.14
N LEU A 161 18.27 10.97 31.83
CA LEU A 161 17.77 9.98 30.90
C LEU A 161 18.46 8.63 31.08
N LEU A 162 19.78 8.61 31.24
CA LEU A 162 20.55 7.40 31.52
C LEU A 162 20.22 6.81 32.88
N ASN A 163 20.07 7.64 33.92
CA ASN A 163 19.67 7.20 35.25
C ASN A 163 18.26 6.57 35.24
N GLN A 164 17.31 7.13 34.49
CA GLN A 164 15.99 6.55 34.34
C GLN A 164 16.02 5.19 33.61
N TRP A 165 16.89 5.05 32.61
CA TRP A 165 17.05 3.80 31.87
C TRP A 165 17.70 2.69 32.71
N GLY A 166 18.66 3.03 33.57
CA GLY A 166 19.40 2.06 34.39
C GLY A 166 18.80 1.79 35.79
N SER A 167 17.78 2.54 36.21
CA SER A 167 17.21 2.37 37.55
C SER A 167 16.23 1.21 37.60
N SER A 168 16.50 0.23 38.49
CA SER A 168 15.61 -0.89 38.80
C SER A 168 14.47 -0.54 39.77
N GLY A 169 14.29 0.73 40.12
CA GLY A 169 13.28 1.18 41.06
C GLY A 169 11.93 1.51 40.41
N LEU A 170 10.85 1.58 41.22
CA LEU A 170 9.50 1.98 40.85
C LEU A 170 9.44 3.48 40.47
N VAL A 171 10.18 3.89 39.47
CA VAL A 171 10.04 5.22 38.89
C VAL A 171 8.80 5.21 38.01
N GLN A 172 7.79 6.03 38.35
CA GLN A 172 6.67 6.28 37.44
C GLN A 172 7.22 6.88 36.16
N VAL A 173 7.41 6.05 35.13
CA VAL A 173 7.87 6.50 33.83
C VAL A 173 6.70 7.17 33.16
N ASN A 174 6.59 8.51 33.30
CA ASN A 174 5.59 9.30 32.61
C ASN A 174 5.85 9.40 31.09
N ASN A 175 7.01 8.94 30.67
CA ASN A 175 7.46 8.94 29.28
C ASN A 175 7.49 7.51 28.77
N PHE A 176 6.79 7.25 27.68
CA PHE A 176 6.84 5.95 27.02
C PHE A 176 6.87 6.10 25.49
N SER A 177 7.40 5.09 24.83
CA SER A 177 7.37 4.97 23.37
C SER A 177 7.14 3.50 23.05
N TYR A 178 6.01 3.20 22.45
CA TYR A 178 5.64 1.85 22.01
C TYR A 178 5.50 1.82 20.49
N SER A 179 5.95 0.73 19.90
CA SER A 179 5.70 0.38 18.50
C SER A 179 4.69 -0.76 18.45
N VAL A 180 3.56 -0.51 17.82
CA VAL A 180 2.49 -1.49 17.63
C VAL A 180 2.38 -1.79 16.15
N ASN A 181 2.71 -3.00 15.76
CA ASN A 181 2.78 -3.38 14.36
C ASN A 181 1.94 -4.61 14.01
N SER A 182 1.61 -4.74 12.74
CA SER A 182 0.93 -5.89 12.19
C SER A 182 1.28 -6.08 10.73
N THR A 183 1.41 -7.35 10.32
CA THR A 183 1.64 -7.75 8.93
C THR A 183 0.38 -8.38 8.36
N PHE A 184 -0.01 -7.97 7.16
CA PHE A 184 -1.23 -8.38 6.48
C PHE A 184 -0.92 -9.03 5.13
N PHE A 185 -1.74 -9.98 4.74
CA PHE A 185 -1.85 -10.35 3.34
C PHE A 185 -2.55 -9.22 2.58
N VAL A 186 -1.99 -8.84 1.44
CA VAL A 186 -2.44 -7.69 0.66
C VAL A 186 -2.82 -8.11 -0.74
N PHE A 187 -3.94 -7.59 -1.23
CA PHE A 187 -4.33 -7.66 -2.62
C PHE A 187 -4.78 -6.28 -3.10
N GLN A 188 -4.45 -5.94 -4.34
CA GLN A 188 -4.77 -4.64 -4.91
C GLN A 188 -5.20 -4.79 -6.37
N PRO A 189 -6.50 -5.05 -6.65
CA PRO A 189 -7.03 -4.89 -8.00
C PRO A 189 -6.86 -3.45 -8.47
N ASN A 190 -6.46 -3.26 -9.72
CA ASN A 190 -6.17 -1.95 -10.26
C ASN A 190 -6.46 -1.86 -11.77
N VAL A 191 -6.68 -0.64 -12.21
CA VAL A 191 -6.72 -0.27 -13.62
C VAL A 191 -5.80 0.90 -13.83
N LYS A 192 -5.05 0.91 -14.92
CA LYS A 192 -4.04 1.93 -15.20
C LYS A 192 -4.06 2.31 -16.67
N ILE A 193 -3.68 3.54 -16.96
CA ILE A 193 -3.40 4.03 -18.32
C ILE A 193 -1.92 4.39 -18.38
N GLU A 194 -1.23 3.86 -19.37
CA GLU A 194 0.18 4.12 -19.63
C GLU A 194 0.35 4.77 -20.99
N TYR A 195 1.08 5.87 -21.04
CA TYR A 195 1.41 6.60 -22.24
C TYR A 195 2.91 6.59 -22.49
N ALA A 196 3.35 5.96 -23.58
CA ALA A 196 4.75 5.95 -24.02
C ALA A 196 5.08 7.26 -24.73
N ILE A 197 5.79 8.15 -24.04
CA ILE A 197 6.28 9.42 -24.60
C ILE A 197 7.37 9.14 -25.63
N LEU A 198 8.32 8.28 -25.23
CA LEU A 198 9.46 7.84 -26.02
C LEU A 198 9.54 6.31 -25.98
N ARG A 199 10.33 5.71 -26.86
CA ARG A 199 10.55 4.25 -26.85
C ARG A 199 11.18 3.71 -25.57
N TRP A 200 11.67 4.58 -24.73
CA TRP A 200 12.31 4.23 -23.46
C TRP A 200 11.69 4.91 -22.24
N LEU A 201 10.69 5.80 -22.43
CA LEU A 201 10.06 6.58 -21.35
C LEU A 201 8.55 6.55 -21.47
N SER A 202 7.86 6.16 -20.38
CA SER A 202 6.42 6.24 -20.27
C SER A 202 5.97 6.92 -18.98
N LEU A 203 4.76 7.49 -19.04
CA LEU A 203 4.01 7.97 -17.89
C LEU A 203 2.82 7.05 -17.66
N ARG A 204 2.51 6.81 -16.39
CA ARG A 204 1.37 5.99 -16.01
C ARG A 204 0.57 6.65 -14.91
N ILE A 205 -0.75 6.48 -14.96
CA ILE A 205 -1.69 6.82 -13.90
C ILE A 205 -2.62 5.65 -13.68
N GLY A 206 -2.98 5.39 -12.44
CA GLY A 206 -3.83 4.27 -12.08
C GLY A 206 -4.73 4.55 -10.89
N VAL A 207 -5.72 3.71 -10.76
CA VAL A 207 -6.60 3.65 -9.61
C VAL A 207 -6.80 2.19 -9.22
N GLY A 208 -6.84 1.93 -7.92
CA GLY A 208 -7.01 0.59 -7.37
C GLY A 208 -7.67 0.61 -6.01
N TYR A 209 -7.87 -0.56 -5.47
CA TYR A 209 -8.34 -0.75 -4.10
C TYR A 209 -7.38 -1.66 -3.34
N LEU A 210 -6.75 -1.12 -2.31
CA LEU A 210 -5.89 -1.88 -1.41
C LEU A 210 -6.76 -2.62 -0.40
N GLY A 211 -6.76 -3.94 -0.45
CA GLY A 211 -7.36 -4.81 0.56
C GLY A 211 -6.29 -5.43 1.44
N MET A 212 -6.43 -5.31 2.75
CA MET A 212 -5.57 -5.95 3.75
C MET A 212 -6.37 -6.95 4.57
N VAL A 213 -5.90 -8.18 4.68
CA VAL A 213 -6.60 -9.29 5.34
C VAL A 213 -5.66 -10.04 6.27
N GLY A 214 -6.18 -10.46 7.42
CA GLY A 214 -5.38 -11.10 8.47
C GLY A 214 -4.65 -10.06 9.30
N GLY A 215 -3.54 -10.49 9.90
CA GLY A 215 -2.65 -9.67 10.71
C GLY A 215 -2.90 -9.82 12.20
N ASP A 216 -1.85 -10.29 12.89
CA ASP A 216 -1.78 -10.32 14.34
C ASP A 216 -0.97 -9.11 14.79
N TRP A 217 -1.52 -8.39 15.76
CA TRP A 217 -0.88 -7.19 16.27
C TRP A 217 0.13 -7.54 17.35
N LYS A 218 1.28 -6.91 17.26
CA LYS A 218 2.38 -7.11 18.21
C LYS A 218 2.85 -5.78 18.79
N LEU A 219 3.26 -5.81 20.04
CA LEU A 219 3.92 -4.71 20.72
C LEU A 219 5.44 -4.97 20.66
N ASP A 220 6.18 -3.98 20.14
CA ASP A 220 7.63 -3.98 20.01
C ASP A 220 8.18 -5.26 19.34
N ASP A 221 7.46 -5.79 18.33
CA ASP A 221 7.77 -7.03 17.58
C ASP A 221 7.80 -8.34 18.42
N GLN A 222 7.52 -8.26 19.71
CA GLN A 222 7.75 -9.39 20.64
C GLN A 222 6.45 -9.91 21.28
N PHE A 223 5.56 -9.01 21.70
CA PHE A 223 4.40 -9.37 22.50
C PHE A 223 3.12 -9.29 21.68
N GLU A 224 2.34 -10.37 21.66
CA GLU A 224 1.03 -10.37 21.01
C GLU A 224 0.06 -9.44 21.74
N LEU A 225 -0.65 -8.61 20.97
CA LEU A 225 -1.68 -7.71 21.47
C LEU A 225 -3.07 -8.33 21.29
N ILE A 226 -3.72 -8.62 22.40
CA ILE A 226 -5.08 -9.16 22.44
C ILE A 226 -6.10 -8.01 22.45
N GLY A 227 -7.25 -8.21 21.80
CA GLY A 227 -8.37 -7.26 21.83
C GLY A 227 -8.29 -6.15 20.77
N VAL A 228 -7.32 -6.20 19.87
CA VAL A 228 -7.26 -5.25 18.75
C VAL A 228 -8.37 -5.55 17.73
N SER A 229 -9.08 -4.51 17.29
CA SER A 229 -10.15 -4.66 16.31
C SER A 229 -9.63 -5.23 14.99
N LYS A 230 -10.27 -6.29 14.47
CA LYS A 230 -9.95 -6.85 13.14
C LYS A 230 -10.21 -5.88 11.98
N LYS A 231 -10.92 -4.79 12.24
CA LYS A 231 -11.17 -3.72 11.27
C LYS A 231 -10.03 -2.69 11.20
N LEU A 232 -9.07 -2.77 12.12
CA LEU A 232 -7.91 -1.91 12.15
C LEU A 232 -6.91 -2.37 11.08
N ASN A 233 -7.04 -1.83 9.88
CA ASN A 233 -6.19 -2.08 8.73
C ASN A 233 -6.13 -0.81 7.87
N ALA A 234 -5.25 -0.78 6.87
CA ALA A 234 -5.11 0.35 5.94
C ALA A 234 -5.76 0.08 4.57
N SER A 235 -6.84 -0.70 4.55
CA SER A 235 -7.58 -0.90 3.31
C SER A 235 -8.22 0.40 2.82
N GLY A 236 -8.21 0.62 1.50
CA GLY A 236 -8.74 1.84 0.93
C GLY A 236 -8.49 1.99 -0.57
N ILE A 237 -9.03 3.07 -1.12
CA ILE A 237 -8.81 3.44 -2.52
C ILE A 237 -7.38 3.95 -2.67
N THR A 238 -6.71 3.54 -3.75
CA THR A 238 -5.39 4.03 -4.13
C THR A 238 -5.46 4.74 -5.46
N ILE A 239 -4.72 5.84 -5.57
CA ILE A 239 -4.42 6.50 -6.84
C ILE A 239 -2.91 6.46 -6.97
N ASP A 240 -2.40 5.98 -8.09
CA ASP A 240 -0.99 5.96 -8.40
C ASP A 240 -0.66 6.74 -9.67
N SER A 241 0.53 7.24 -9.72
CA SER A 241 1.14 7.79 -10.92
C SER A 241 2.58 7.28 -11.00
N GLY A 242 3.19 7.32 -12.17
CA GLY A 242 4.57 6.84 -12.26
C GLY A 242 5.27 7.28 -13.53
N ILE A 243 6.60 7.34 -13.43
CA ILE A 243 7.50 7.55 -14.55
C ILE A 243 8.30 6.27 -14.72
N PHE A 244 8.24 5.67 -15.90
CA PHE A 244 8.86 4.38 -16.20
C PHE A 244 9.90 4.52 -17.26
N ILE A 245 11.04 3.87 -17.03
CA ILE A 245 12.14 3.74 -17.96
C ILE A 245 12.24 2.27 -18.35
N GLY A 246 12.32 2.01 -19.66
CA GLY A 246 12.36 0.64 -20.15
C GLY A 246 12.41 0.57 -21.66
N THR A 247 12.01 -0.57 -22.20
CA THR A 247 11.89 -0.77 -23.64
C THR A 247 10.43 -0.94 -24.01
N PHE A 248 9.91 -0.01 -24.79
CA PHE A 248 8.54 -0.02 -25.30
C PHE A 248 8.61 -0.23 -26.82
N MET A 249 8.20 -1.42 -27.27
CA MET A 249 8.11 -1.73 -28.71
C MET A 249 6.67 -1.45 -29.15
N PHE A 250 6.52 -0.60 -30.15
CA PHE A 250 5.28 -0.25 -30.81
C PHE A 250 5.43 -0.23 -32.33
#